data_1e6c147b57acb63d9bc6437941cf9a86
#
_entry.id   1e6c147b57acb63d9bc6437941cf9a86
#
_cell.length_a   1.000
_cell.length_b   1.000
_cell.length_c   1.000
_cell.angle_alpha   90.00
_cell.angle_beta   90.00
_cell.angle_gamma   90.00
#
_symmetry.space_group_name_H-M   'P 1'
#
loop_
_entity.id
_entity.type
_entity.pdbx_description
1 polymer ?
#
loop_
_entity_poly.entity_id
_entity_poly.type
_entity_poly.pdbx_seq_one_letter_code
_entity_poly.pdbx_strand_id
1 'polypeptide(L)'
;MALLLAASPANAGPAGCEGGAYQAFDFWLGRWEVRTADGTLAGHNEIIREHAGCLLVEHWQSATGGAGSSLNFYNPVDDRWRQVWVSPGSNIDIGGGLRDGSMVLEGFITYLEAAERYPFRGTWTPLDDGRVRQFFEESRESGVWKPWFDGFYSRSESRPESRAGAAGAAPD
;
A
#
# COMPACT_ATOMS: atom_id res chain seq x y z
N MET A 1 7.17 62.34 -6.72
CA MET A 1 8.00 61.15 -6.88
C MET A 1 7.35 60.02 -6.10
N ALA A 2 6.59 59.16 -6.76
CA ALA A 2 5.87 58.06 -6.13
C ALA A 2 6.75 56.78 -6.16
N LEU A 3 7.07 56.27 -4.98
CA LEU A 3 7.86 55.03 -4.83
C LEU A 3 6.93 53.86 -5.02
N LEU A 4 7.05 53.13 -6.14
CA LEU A 4 6.41 51.82 -6.37
C LEU A 4 7.18 50.76 -5.59
N LEU A 5 6.60 50.29 -4.48
CA LEU A 5 7.06 49.05 -3.83
C LEU A 5 6.66 47.88 -4.71
N ALA A 6 7.64 47.23 -5.34
CA ALA A 6 7.45 45.95 -5.99
C ALA A 6 7.29 44.88 -4.89
N ALA A 7 6.13 44.27 -4.82
CA ALA A 7 5.90 43.10 -4.00
C ALA A 7 6.68 41.92 -4.64
N SER A 8 7.63 41.33 -3.90
CA SER A 8 8.29 40.07 -4.30
C SER A 8 7.25 38.93 -4.36
N PRO A 9 7.27 38.11 -5.39
CA PRO A 9 6.39 36.94 -5.42
C PRO A 9 6.75 36.01 -4.24
N ALA A 10 5.74 35.69 -3.44
CA ALA A 10 5.88 34.66 -2.42
C ALA A 10 6.35 33.37 -3.11
N ASN A 11 7.46 32.81 -2.62
CA ASN A 11 7.99 31.53 -3.09
C ASN A 11 6.96 30.46 -2.66
N ALA A 12 6.03 30.09 -3.57
CA ALA A 12 5.17 28.95 -3.36
C ALA A 12 6.08 27.73 -3.28
N GLY A 13 6.09 27.03 -2.14
CA GLY A 13 6.77 25.74 -2.02
C GLY A 13 6.28 24.78 -3.10
N PRO A 14 6.96 23.65 -3.32
CA PRO A 14 6.52 22.68 -4.30
C PRO A 14 5.06 22.31 -4.05
N ALA A 15 4.23 22.39 -5.10
CA ALA A 15 2.84 21.98 -5.03
C ALA A 15 2.78 20.52 -4.60
N GLY A 16 1.99 20.20 -3.56
CA GLY A 16 1.75 18.83 -3.14
C GLY A 16 1.02 18.04 -4.21
N CYS A 17 1.00 16.73 -4.04
CA CYS A 17 0.23 15.83 -4.90
C CYS A 17 -1.24 15.85 -4.46
N GLU A 18 -2.00 16.81 -4.98
CA GLU A 18 -3.39 17.06 -4.64
C GLU A 18 -4.31 16.76 -5.84
N GLY A 19 -5.59 16.49 -5.53
CA GLY A 19 -6.61 16.24 -6.56
C GLY A 19 -6.99 14.77 -6.72
N GLY A 20 -8.10 14.54 -7.43
CA GLY A 20 -8.82 13.27 -7.43
C GLY A 20 -7.98 12.04 -7.78
N ALA A 21 -7.04 12.14 -8.73
CA ALA A 21 -6.19 11.01 -9.11
C ALA A 21 -5.22 10.61 -7.99
N TYR A 22 -4.64 11.57 -7.27
CA TYR A 22 -3.74 11.31 -6.13
C TYR A 22 -4.48 10.81 -4.89
N GLN A 23 -5.78 11.02 -4.81
CA GLN A 23 -6.65 10.62 -3.70
C GLN A 23 -7.45 9.34 -4.01
N ALA A 24 -7.30 8.80 -5.21
CA ALA A 24 -8.08 7.65 -5.66
C ALA A 24 -7.90 6.40 -4.79
N PHE A 25 -6.82 6.30 -4.01
CA PHE A 25 -6.55 5.18 -3.10
C PHE A 25 -6.72 5.55 -1.61
N ASP A 26 -7.32 6.71 -1.31
CA ASP A 26 -7.47 7.20 0.08
C ASP A 26 -8.36 6.34 0.96
N PHE A 27 -9.27 5.59 0.36
CA PHE A 27 -10.12 4.65 1.09
C PHE A 27 -9.32 3.57 1.84
N TRP A 28 -8.06 3.33 1.45
CA TRP A 28 -7.18 2.36 2.08
C TRP A 28 -6.30 2.96 3.19
N LEU A 29 -6.23 4.29 3.34
CA LEU A 29 -5.47 4.97 4.40
C LEU A 29 -5.96 4.56 5.78
N GLY A 30 -5.04 4.40 6.73
CA GLY A 30 -5.31 4.21 8.16
C GLY A 30 -4.73 2.94 8.74
N ARG A 31 -5.22 2.57 9.93
CA ARG A 31 -4.83 1.36 10.65
C ARG A 31 -5.91 0.31 10.55
N TRP A 32 -5.47 -0.93 10.34
CA TRP A 32 -6.36 -2.03 10.02
C TRP A 32 -5.99 -3.30 10.77
N GLU A 33 -7.00 -4.00 11.26
CA GLU A 33 -6.96 -5.41 11.53
C GLU A 33 -7.42 -6.15 10.27
N VAL A 34 -6.67 -7.15 9.84
CA VAL A 34 -6.95 -7.87 8.60
C VAL A 34 -7.25 -9.33 8.90
N ARG A 35 -8.41 -9.79 8.42
CA ARG A 35 -8.84 -11.19 8.56
C ARG A 35 -9.10 -11.80 7.19
N THR A 36 -8.85 -13.09 7.08
CA THR A 36 -9.25 -13.90 5.93
C THR A 36 -10.76 -14.13 5.91
N ALA A 37 -11.30 -14.66 4.80
CA ALA A 37 -12.75 -14.88 4.64
C ALA A 37 -13.36 -15.82 5.68
N ASP A 38 -12.57 -16.74 6.26
CA ASP A 38 -12.98 -17.63 7.36
C ASP A 38 -12.89 -16.97 8.75
N GLY A 39 -12.49 -15.69 8.83
CA GLY A 39 -12.36 -14.93 10.07
C GLY A 39 -11.01 -15.06 10.79
N THR A 40 -10.07 -15.86 10.26
CA THR A 40 -8.73 -15.99 10.84
C THR A 40 -7.96 -14.68 10.77
N LEU A 41 -7.29 -14.28 11.85
CA LEU A 41 -6.44 -13.08 11.86
C LEU A 41 -5.23 -13.30 10.93
N ALA A 42 -5.16 -12.51 9.86
CA ALA A 42 -4.01 -12.50 8.94
C ALA A 42 -2.90 -11.57 9.45
N GLY A 43 -3.25 -10.44 10.06
CA GLY A 43 -2.28 -9.49 10.59
C GLY A 43 -2.85 -8.10 10.80
N HIS A 44 -1.92 -7.14 10.92
CA HIS A 44 -2.23 -5.72 11.05
C HIS A 44 -1.53 -4.93 9.93
N ASN A 45 -2.19 -3.88 9.48
CA ASN A 45 -1.66 -3.03 8.43
C ASN A 45 -1.81 -1.55 8.80
N GLU A 46 -0.82 -0.75 8.51
CA GLU A 46 -0.88 0.70 8.62
C GLU A 46 -0.51 1.32 7.29
N ILE A 47 -1.40 2.14 6.73
CA ILE A 47 -1.17 2.89 5.51
C ILE A 47 -1.19 4.37 5.84
N ILE A 48 -0.04 5.04 5.63
CA ILE A 48 0.15 6.46 5.92
C ILE A 48 0.43 7.26 4.65
N ARG A 49 -0.02 8.51 4.65
CA ARG A 49 0.27 9.45 3.57
C ARG A 49 1.50 10.28 3.92
N GLU A 50 2.45 10.35 3.00
CA GLU A 50 3.71 11.06 3.15
C GLU A 50 4.00 12.01 1.97
N HIS A 51 5.08 12.76 2.08
CA HIS A 51 5.64 13.63 1.03
C HIS A 51 4.59 14.54 0.36
N ALA A 52 3.88 15.33 1.19
CA ALA A 52 2.86 16.27 0.72
C ALA A 52 1.78 15.62 -0.17
N GLY A 53 1.39 14.38 0.17
CA GLY A 53 0.33 13.67 -0.53
C GLY A 53 0.78 12.78 -1.68
N CYS A 54 2.06 12.78 -2.04
CA CYS A 54 2.57 12.08 -3.22
C CYS A 54 2.80 10.59 -3.00
N LEU A 55 2.86 10.13 -1.75
CA LEU A 55 3.19 8.74 -1.42
C LEU A 55 2.24 8.19 -0.37
N LEU A 56 1.78 6.96 -0.57
CA LEU A 56 1.21 6.12 0.48
C LEU A 56 2.23 5.04 0.84
N VAL A 57 2.58 4.96 2.13
CA VAL A 57 3.47 3.93 2.66
C VAL A 57 2.66 2.93 3.43
N GLU A 58 2.83 1.65 3.10
CA GLU A 58 2.20 0.54 3.80
C GLU A 58 3.21 -0.15 4.70
N HIS A 59 2.78 -0.45 5.93
CA HIS A 59 3.51 -1.25 6.90
C HIS A 59 2.65 -2.44 7.32
N TRP A 60 3.01 -3.62 6.83
CA TRP A 60 2.34 -4.87 7.15
C TRP A 60 3.05 -5.63 8.25
N GLN A 61 2.26 -6.18 9.18
CA GLN A 61 2.73 -7.11 10.21
C GLN A 61 1.81 -8.34 10.21
N SER A 62 2.34 -9.48 9.78
CA SER A 62 1.59 -10.74 9.80
C SER A 62 1.38 -11.25 11.22
N ALA A 63 0.23 -11.88 11.48
CA ALA A 63 -0.05 -12.59 12.72
C ALA A 63 0.91 -13.76 12.96
N THR A 64 1.55 -14.28 11.91
CA THR A 64 2.52 -15.40 11.97
C THR A 64 3.98 -14.93 12.04
N GLY A 65 4.22 -13.62 12.17
CA GLY A 65 5.56 -13.05 12.40
C GLY A 65 6.30 -12.55 11.17
N GLY A 66 5.71 -12.63 9.96
CA GLY A 66 6.25 -11.99 8.76
C GLY A 66 5.93 -10.50 8.73
N ALA A 67 6.75 -9.72 8.04
CA ALA A 67 6.53 -8.29 7.81
C ALA A 67 6.94 -7.88 6.40
N GLY A 68 6.40 -6.76 5.93
CA GLY A 68 6.78 -6.15 4.67
C GLY A 68 6.25 -4.72 4.56
N SER A 69 6.70 -4.03 3.53
CA SER A 69 6.26 -2.66 3.26
C SER A 69 6.05 -2.43 1.78
N SER A 70 5.16 -1.52 1.44
CA SER A 70 5.03 -1.05 0.07
C SER A 70 5.07 0.47 -0.03
N LEU A 71 5.53 0.93 -1.19
CA LEU A 71 5.42 2.31 -1.65
C LEU A 71 4.35 2.36 -2.74
N ASN A 72 3.37 3.25 -2.55
CA ASN A 72 2.25 3.40 -3.47
C ASN A 72 2.15 4.85 -3.91
N PHE A 73 2.19 5.09 -5.20
CA PHE A 73 2.16 6.44 -5.75
C PHE A 73 1.47 6.50 -7.11
N TYR A 74 0.89 7.66 -7.40
CA TYR A 74 0.32 7.96 -8.70
C TYR A 74 1.34 8.64 -9.60
N ASN A 75 1.48 8.17 -10.85
CA ASN A 75 2.27 8.82 -11.88
C ASN A 75 1.35 9.53 -12.88
N PRO A 76 1.34 10.87 -12.93
CA PRO A 76 0.44 11.63 -13.80
C PRO A 76 0.82 11.54 -15.30
N VAL A 77 2.04 11.12 -15.64
CA VAL A 77 2.47 10.95 -17.03
C VAL A 77 1.82 9.71 -17.65
N ASP A 78 1.74 8.64 -16.86
CA ASP A 78 1.18 7.37 -17.31
C ASP A 78 -0.30 7.22 -16.93
N ASP A 79 -0.85 8.19 -16.16
CA ASP A 79 -2.19 8.12 -15.55
C ASP A 79 -2.40 6.81 -14.77
N ARG A 80 -1.40 6.44 -13.94
CA ARG A 80 -1.39 5.14 -13.27
C ARG A 80 -0.89 5.23 -11.84
N TRP A 81 -1.52 4.46 -10.96
CA TRP A 81 -0.98 4.07 -9.67
C TRP A 81 0.05 2.96 -9.83
N ARG A 82 1.08 2.97 -8.98
CA ARG A 82 2.06 1.89 -8.87
C ARG A 82 2.23 1.51 -7.41
N GLN A 83 2.29 0.21 -7.16
CA GLN A 83 2.71 -0.35 -5.88
C GLN A 83 4.00 -1.14 -6.07
N VAL A 84 4.97 -0.87 -5.21
CA VAL A 84 6.19 -1.68 -5.07
C VAL A 84 6.23 -2.20 -3.65
N TRP A 85 6.03 -3.51 -3.49
CA TRP A 85 6.10 -4.22 -2.22
C TRP A 85 7.42 -4.93 -2.06
N VAL A 86 7.94 -4.94 -0.82
CA VAL A 86 9.17 -5.63 -0.45
C VAL A 86 8.96 -6.38 0.86
N SER A 87 9.33 -7.67 0.86
CA SER A 87 9.38 -8.51 2.03
C SER A 87 10.57 -9.48 1.94
N PRO A 88 10.94 -10.19 3.02
CA PRO A 88 12.03 -11.17 2.97
C PRO A 88 11.84 -12.30 1.94
N GLY A 89 10.60 -12.65 1.59
CA GLY A 89 10.28 -13.77 0.70
C GLY A 89 9.94 -13.37 -0.73
N SER A 90 9.47 -12.12 -0.96
CA SER A 90 8.98 -11.69 -2.26
C SER A 90 9.01 -10.19 -2.47
N ASN A 91 9.13 -9.80 -3.73
CA ASN A 91 8.85 -8.45 -4.20
C ASN A 91 7.65 -8.47 -5.14
N ILE A 92 6.78 -7.45 -5.05
CA ILE A 92 5.66 -7.26 -5.97
C ILE A 92 5.81 -5.89 -6.62
N ASP A 93 5.63 -5.82 -7.95
CA ASP A 93 5.63 -4.59 -8.73
C ASP A 93 4.44 -4.60 -9.66
N ILE A 94 3.42 -3.81 -9.33
CA ILE A 94 2.13 -3.77 -10.00
C ILE A 94 1.68 -2.33 -10.22
N GLY A 95 0.93 -2.08 -11.29
CA GLY A 95 0.41 -0.75 -11.60
C GLY A 95 -0.92 -0.80 -12.34
N GLY A 96 -1.72 0.25 -12.16
CA GLY A 96 -3.07 0.34 -12.70
C GLY A 96 -3.82 1.55 -12.19
N GLY A 97 -5.11 1.39 -11.86
CA GLY A 97 -5.94 2.50 -11.40
C GLY A 97 -7.33 2.06 -10.97
N LEU A 98 -8.20 3.04 -10.72
CA LEU A 98 -9.60 2.76 -10.38
C LEU A 98 -10.34 2.14 -11.56
N ARG A 99 -11.06 1.05 -11.27
CA ARG A 99 -12.01 0.38 -12.18
C ARG A 99 -13.25 0.01 -11.37
N ASP A 100 -14.40 0.52 -11.74
CA ASP A 100 -15.68 0.24 -11.09
C ASP A 100 -15.66 0.42 -9.55
N GLY A 101 -14.98 1.50 -9.08
CA GLY A 101 -14.85 1.81 -7.66
C GLY A 101 -13.78 1.04 -6.90
N SER A 102 -13.10 0.09 -7.52
CA SER A 102 -11.99 -0.66 -6.94
C SER A 102 -10.65 -0.19 -7.50
N MET A 103 -9.60 -0.19 -6.69
CA MET A 103 -8.23 -0.03 -7.18
C MET A 103 -7.74 -1.38 -7.70
N VAL A 104 -7.40 -1.45 -8.99
CA VAL A 104 -6.92 -2.67 -9.65
C VAL A 104 -5.53 -2.43 -10.19
N LEU A 105 -4.55 -3.18 -9.67
CA LEU A 105 -3.15 -3.08 -10.07
C LEU A 105 -2.66 -4.44 -10.58
N GLU A 106 -1.95 -4.45 -11.72
CA GLU A 106 -1.49 -5.66 -12.40
C GLU A 106 0.00 -5.54 -12.73
N GLY A 107 0.71 -6.65 -12.67
CA GLY A 107 2.14 -6.74 -12.95
C GLY A 107 2.70 -8.08 -12.53
N PHE A 108 3.66 -8.10 -11.59
CA PHE A 108 4.38 -9.32 -11.26
C PHE A 108 4.69 -9.43 -9.77
N ILE A 109 4.72 -10.69 -9.28
CA ILE A 109 5.38 -11.11 -8.05
C ILE A 109 6.68 -11.83 -8.39
N THR A 110 7.73 -11.58 -7.61
CA THR A 110 9.02 -12.28 -7.69
C THR A 110 9.28 -12.96 -6.36
N TYR A 111 9.47 -14.27 -6.37
CA TYR A 111 9.90 -15.07 -5.23
C TYR A 111 11.42 -15.09 -5.16
N LEU A 112 11.99 -14.56 -4.07
CA LEU A 112 13.43 -14.28 -3.99
C LEU A 112 14.27 -15.55 -3.89
N GLU A 113 13.84 -16.54 -3.09
CA GLU A 113 14.56 -17.79 -2.90
C GLU A 113 14.56 -18.65 -4.17
N ALA A 114 13.41 -18.77 -4.83
CA ALA A 114 13.27 -19.57 -6.06
C ALA A 114 13.82 -18.83 -7.29
N ALA A 115 14.02 -17.51 -7.22
CA ALA A 115 14.33 -16.64 -8.36
C ALA A 115 13.29 -16.75 -9.50
N GLU A 116 12.02 -16.92 -9.14
CA GLU A 116 10.90 -17.09 -10.06
C GLU A 116 10.01 -15.86 -10.07
N ARG A 117 9.40 -15.59 -11.22
CA ARG A 117 8.52 -14.44 -11.41
C ARG A 117 7.24 -14.84 -12.13
N TYR A 118 6.08 -14.41 -11.59
CA TYR A 118 4.78 -14.73 -12.14
C TYR A 118 3.90 -13.48 -12.29
N PRO A 119 2.97 -13.46 -13.26
CA PRO A 119 1.93 -12.45 -13.33
C PRO A 119 1.14 -12.39 -12.03
N PHE A 120 0.86 -11.18 -11.58
CA PHE A 120 0.21 -10.91 -10.32
C PHE A 120 -0.74 -9.73 -10.44
N ARG A 121 -1.88 -9.79 -9.77
CA ARG A 121 -2.81 -8.66 -9.68
C ARG A 121 -3.37 -8.52 -8.28
N GLY A 122 -3.62 -7.27 -7.91
CA GLY A 122 -4.28 -6.90 -6.67
C GLY A 122 -5.52 -6.06 -6.95
N THR A 123 -6.60 -6.36 -6.21
CA THR A 123 -7.83 -5.59 -6.24
C THR A 123 -8.17 -5.16 -4.81
N TRP A 124 -8.32 -3.86 -4.59
CA TRP A 124 -8.81 -3.30 -3.32
C TRP A 124 -10.18 -2.70 -3.55
N THR A 125 -11.17 -3.25 -2.89
CA THR A 125 -12.57 -2.83 -3.01
C THR A 125 -13.04 -2.24 -1.69
N PRO A 126 -13.39 -0.94 -1.63
CA PRO A 126 -14.09 -0.39 -0.47
C PRO A 126 -15.49 -1.00 -0.39
N LEU A 127 -15.88 -1.46 0.81
CA LEU A 127 -17.17 -2.07 1.08
C LEU A 127 -18.11 -1.06 1.74
N ASP A 128 -19.43 -1.27 1.61
CA ASP A 128 -20.47 -0.37 2.14
C ASP A 128 -20.42 -0.22 3.67
N ASP A 129 -19.85 -1.18 4.37
CA ASP A 129 -19.69 -1.19 5.83
C ASP A 129 -18.40 -0.51 6.32
N GLY A 130 -17.65 0.14 5.41
CA GLY A 130 -16.41 0.86 5.71
C GLY A 130 -15.17 -0.02 5.79
N ARG A 131 -15.29 -1.32 5.55
CA ARG A 131 -14.15 -2.22 5.35
C ARG A 131 -13.57 -2.06 3.97
N VAL A 132 -12.37 -2.62 3.77
CA VAL A 132 -11.76 -2.79 2.45
C VAL A 132 -11.46 -4.27 2.26
N ARG A 133 -11.84 -4.83 1.10
CA ARG A 133 -11.39 -6.16 0.69
C ARG A 133 -10.16 -6.01 -0.19
N GLN A 134 -9.07 -6.69 0.16
CA GLN A 134 -7.89 -6.86 -0.68
C GLN A 134 -7.87 -8.29 -1.20
N PHE A 135 -7.94 -8.42 -2.52
CA PHE A 135 -7.93 -9.71 -3.19
C PHE A 135 -6.75 -9.77 -4.15
N PHE A 136 -5.83 -10.70 -3.88
CA PHE A 136 -4.65 -10.94 -4.71
C PHE A 136 -4.75 -12.27 -5.43
N GLU A 137 -4.28 -12.27 -6.68
CA GLU A 137 -4.26 -13.44 -7.54
C GLU A 137 -2.91 -13.55 -8.27
N GLU A 138 -2.49 -14.79 -8.49
CA GLU A 138 -1.27 -15.15 -9.18
C GLU A 138 -1.58 -16.06 -10.37
N SER A 139 -0.81 -15.96 -11.46
CA SER A 139 -0.92 -16.85 -12.61
C SER A 139 0.41 -17.54 -12.88
N ARG A 140 0.54 -18.81 -12.46
CA ARG A 140 1.70 -19.66 -12.77
C ARG A 140 1.55 -20.41 -14.09
N GLU A 141 0.30 -20.64 -14.49
CA GLU A 141 -0.05 -21.25 -15.76
C GLU A 141 -0.69 -20.17 -16.64
N SER A 142 -0.26 -20.03 -17.89
CA SER A 142 -0.72 -18.99 -18.79
C SER A 142 -2.25 -18.86 -18.81
N GLY A 143 -2.74 -17.68 -18.40
CA GLY A 143 -4.16 -17.35 -18.39
C GLY A 143 -4.98 -17.93 -17.23
N VAL A 144 -4.37 -18.73 -16.32
CA VAL A 144 -5.06 -19.29 -15.15
C VAL A 144 -4.71 -18.49 -13.91
N TRP A 145 -5.68 -17.75 -13.39
CA TRP A 145 -5.53 -16.97 -12.16
C TRP A 145 -6.02 -17.77 -10.97
N LYS A 146 -5.21 -17.81 -9.90
CA LYS A 146 -5.53 -18.50 -8.65
C LYS A 146 -5.47 -17.49 -7.49
N PRO A 147 -6.39 -17.54 -6.53
CA PRO A 147 -6.31 -16.71 -5.33
C PRO A 147 -4.98 -16.92 -4.61
N TRP A 148 -4.31 -15.82 -4.28
CA TRP A 148 -3.08 -15.78 -3.50
C TRP A 148 -3.34 -15.27 -2.09
N PHE A 149 -4.20 -14.24 -1.95
CA PHE A 149 -4.63 -13.68 -0.68
C PHE A 149 -6.04 -13.08 -0.81
N ASP A 150 -6.88 -13.27 0.21
CA ASP A 150 -8.20 -12.67 0.31
C ASP A 150 -8.40 -12.15 1.73
N GLY A 151 -8.18 -10.86 1.94
CA GLY A 151 -8.18 -10.21 3.24
C GLY A 151 -9.24 -9.12 3.34
N PHE A 152 -9.90 -9.08 4.50
CA PHE A 152 -10.89 -8.08 4.87
C PHE A 152 -10.30 -7.17 5.95
N TYR A 153 -10.19 -5.90 5.64
CA TYR A 153 -9.58 -4.84 6.42
C TYR A 153 -10.66 -4.14 7.24
N SER A 154 -10.64 -4.30 8.55
CA SER A 154 -11.50 -3.57 9.49
C SER A 154 -10.69 -2.50 10.21
N ARG A 155 -11.26 -1.30 10.42
CA ARG A 155 -10.57 -0.20 11.11
C ARG A 155 -10.13 -0.64 12.50
N SER A 156 -8.87 -0.34 12.85
CA SER A 156 -8.31 -0.60 14.17
C SER A 156 -7.85 0.72 14.80
N GLU A 157 -8.26 0.98 16.04
CA GLU A 157 -7.78 2.12 16.83
C GLU A 157 -6.47 1.80 17.57
N SER A 158 -6.16 0.51 17.76
CA SER A 158 -4.95 0.06 18.45
C SER A 158 -3.73 0.10 17.54
N ARG A 159 -2.64 0.71 18.01
CA ARG A 159 -1.31 0.55 17.43
C ARG A 159 -0.86 -0.88 17.70
N PRO A 160 -0.35 -1.65 16.71
CA PRO A 160 0.29 -2.92 17.02
C PRO A 160 1.41 -2.66 18.03
N GLU A 161 1.41 -3.38 19.15
CA GLU A 161 2.53 -3.33 20.09
C GLU A 161 3.76 -3.80 19.34
N SER A 162 4.73 -2.89 19.10
CA SER A 162 6.03 -3.26 18.61
C SER A 162 6.64 -4.17 19.68
N ARG A 163 6.81 -5.46 19.39
CA ARG A 163 7.73 -6.29 20.17
C ARG A 163 9.10 -5.64 20.05
N ALA A 164 9.42 -4.79 21.02
CA ALA A 164 10.77 -4.31 21.25
C ALA A 164 11.65 -5.56 21.36
N GLY A 165 12.60 -5.69 20.43
CA GLY A 165 13.56 -6.77 20.45
C GLY A 165 14.18 -6.84 21.83
N ALA A 166 14.16 -8.01 22.45
CA ALA A 166 14.96 -8.31 23.62
C ALA A 166 16.43 -8.09 23.23
N ALA A 167 16.95 -6.94 23.58
CA ALA A 167 18.39 -6.71 23.58
C ALA A 167 18.96 -7.67 24.62
N GLY A 168 19.60 -8.74 24.15
CA GLY A 168 20.34 -9.66 24.98
C GLY A 168 21.38 -8.89 25.74
N ALA A 169 21.30 -8.92 27.07
CA ALA A 169 22.37 -8.52 27.94
C ALA A 169 23.54 -9.44 27.67
N ALA A 170 24.69 -8.87 27.31
CA ALA A 170 25.99 -9.59 27.33
C ALA A 170 26.32 -9.90 28.76
N PRO A 171 26.80 -11.11 29.10
CA PRO A 171 27.39 -11.39 30.40
C PRO A 171 28.81 -10.81 30.44
N ASP A 172 29.16 -10.26 31.61
CA ASP A 172 30.50 -9.81 32.01
C ASP A 172 31.57 -10.92 31.89
#